data_0f87a2d5afae8a67252c4234ae6b3fc1
#
_entry.id   0f87a2d5afae8a67252c4234ae6b3fc1
#
_cell.length_a   1.000
_cell.length_b   1.000
_cell.length_c   1.000
_cell.angle_alpha   90.00
_cell.angle_beta   90.00
_cell.angle_gamma   90.00
#
_symmetry.space_group_name_H-M   'P 1'
#
loop_
_entity.id
_entity.type
_entity.pdbx_description
1 polymer ?
#
loop_
_entity_poly.entity_id
_entity_poly.type
_entity_poly.pdbx_seq_one_letter_code
_entity_poly.pdbx_strand_id
1 'polypeptide(L)'
;MSSSQELYNRLNEKLREMVPVKNRKQVTNWIWVIVGILQSESCNLSQIGNCLPMDTKAESRVTLIRRWLSNSQVKVWPFYKKVLEHVLSGWSSVEVYLILDGVMVFGDRWQIFRVSLCHGCRAIPIAWTIVEGNGLVKVNKLKSMLEKVQRFMKRYVKQVSLLADAGFRDCDWAQLCRELGWNYAIRIACNTYITLPDGTSDRLDNWVPVNCNRYFQNVLLTRETKLQTNVSVTWTIDEKGQPEMVAIITNQIACRARLREYATRMSIEQSFGDDKSGGFDLAHTRLQHAQRIDHLLLGLSIATLWCHELGEFILKQGESARCLIDPSHERTLSLFQLGLRWLKRFLTTGLHFLPDFQACLSNLRLKPVVIPISQKPNV
;
A
#
# COMPACT_ATOMS: atom_id res chain seq x y z
N MET A 1 10.48 32.28 -8.86
CA MET A 1 10.94 31.05 -8.14
C MET A 1 10.69 29.90 -9.09
N SER A 2 11.59 28.92 -9.22
CA SER A 2 11.30 27.74 -10.06
C SER A 2 10.25 26.87 -9.40
N SER A 3 9.46 26.12 -10.19
CA SER A 3 8.46 25.19 -9.68
C SER A 3 9.08 24.14 -8.74
N SER A 4 10.31 23.71 -9.01
CA SER A 4 11.06 22.79 -8.12
C SER A 4 11.35 23.42 -6.76
N GLN A 5 11.73 24.69 -6.72
CA GLN A 5 12.01 25.40 -5.47
C GLN A 5 10.74 25.59 -4.64
N GLU A 6 9.61 25.81 -5.30
CA GLU A 6 8.33 25.92 -4.61
C GLU A 6 7.90 24.59 -3.98
N LEU A 7 7.97 23.48 -4.72
CA LEU A 7 7.74 22.16 -4.16
C LEU A 7 8.65 21.86 -2.97
N TYR A 8 9.94 22.18 -3.12
CA TYR A 8 10.90 22.03 -2.03
C TYR A 8 10.46 22.78 -0.77
N ASN A 9 10.07 24.04 -0.90
CA ASN A 9 9.68 24.87 0.23
C ASN A 9 8.45 24.32 0.94
N ARG A 10 7.43 23.85 0.20
CA ARG A 10 6.22 23.29 0.74
C ARG A 10 6.41 21.96 1.48
N LEU A 11 7.40 21.18 1.09
CA LEU A 11 7.79 19.97 1.82
C LEU A 11 8.72 20.26 3.00
N ASN A 12 9.62 21.26 2.84
CA ASN A 12 10.75 21.45 3.73
C ASN A 12 10.34 21.82 5.15
N GLU A 13 9.39 22.73 5.31
CA GLU A 13 8.95 23.18 6.62
C GLU A 13 8.42 22.00 7.43
N LYS A 14 7.45 21.31 6.88
CA LYS A 14 6.78 20.21 7.58
C LYS A 14 7.67 18.99 7.81
N LEU A 15 8.46 18.58 6.83
CA LEU A 15 9.37 17.44 7.01
C LEU A 15 10.47 17.73 8.03
N ARG A 16 10.95 18.99 8.13
CA ARG A 16 11.93 19.37 9.16
C ARG A 16 11.33 19.44 10.56
N GLU A 17 10.07 19.82 10.67
CA GLU A 17 9.33 19.78 11.93
C GLU A 17 9.17 18.33 12.43
N MET A 18 8.72 17.43 11.54
CA MET A 18 8.43 16.05 11.88
C MET A 18 9.68 15.21 12.16
N VAL A 19 10.76 15.43 11.41
CA VAL A 19 11.96 14.59 11.42
C VAL A 19 13.15 15.34 12.01
N PRO A 20 13.32 15.31 13.34
CA PRO A 20 14.45 15.94 13.99
C PRO A 20 15.74 15.18 13.68
N VAL A 21 16.51 15.67 12.73
CA VAL A 21 17.77 15.06 12.30
C VAL A 21 18.93 15.99 12.65
N LYS A 22 19.97 15.43 13.27
CA LYS A 22 21.21 16.16 13.56
C LYS A 22 21.87 16.71 12.29
N ASN A 23 21.80 15.96 11.19
CA ASN A 23 22.37 16.36 9.92
C ASN A 23 21.31 16.92 8.97
N ARG A 24 21.16 18.26 8.98
CA ARG A 24 20.23 19.00 8.12
C ARG A 24 20.39 18.69 6.62
N LYS A 25 21.61 18.39 6.16
CA LYS A 25 21.89 18.07 4.76
C LYS A 25 21.25 16.75 4.31
N GLN A 26 21.06 15.79 5.22
CA GLN A 26 20.36 14.55 4.89
C GLN A 26 18.89 14.80 4.57
N VAL A 27 18.20 15.63 5.34
CA VAL A 27 16.80 16.02 5.09
C VAL A 27 16.70 16.84 3.81
N THR A 28 17.59 17.82 3.59
CA THR A 28 17.63 18.60 2.34
C THR A 28 17.72 17.71 1.12
N ASN A 29 18.64 16.74 1.10
CA ASN A 29 18.81 15.84 -0.04
C ASN A 29 17.61 14.90 -0.20
N TRP A 30 17.01 14.45 0.88
CA TRP A 30 15.78 13.65 0.84
C TRP A 30 14.62 14.43 0.18
N ILE A 31 14.42 15.68 0.59
CA ILE A 31 13.38 16.52 -0.01
C ILE A 31 13.64 16.71 -1.52
N TRP A 32 14.88 16.91 -1.93
CA TRP A 32 15.22 16.98 -3.35
C TRP A 32 14.93 15.70 -4.12
N VAL A 33 15.13 14.52 -3.50
CA VAL A 33 14.74 13.25 -4.11
C VAL A 33 13.21 13.19 -4.28
N ILE A 34 12.42 13.59 -3.27
CA ILE A 34 10.96 13.63 -3.35
C ILE A 34 10.50 14.59 -4.44
N VAL A 35 11.03 15.81 -4.47
CA VAL A 35 10.72 16.83 -5.49
C VAL A 35 11.03 16.28 -6.89
N GLY A 36 12.18 15.65 -7.06
CA GLY A 36 12.57 15.07 -8.33
C GLY A 36 11.65 13.93 -8.78
N ILE A 37 11.20 13.05 -7.88
CA ILE A 37 10.21 12.00 -8.16
C ILE A 37 8.88 12.62 -8.62
N LEU A 38 8.37 13.61 -7.87
CA LEU A 38 7.11 14.30 -8.19
C LEU A 38 7.13 15.02 -9.54
N GLN A 39 8.24 15.66 -9.88
CA GLN A 39 8.35 16.41 -11.14
C GLN A 39 8.63 15.55 -12.35
N SER A 40 9.47 14.50 -12.18
CA SER A 40 9.79 13.60 -13.28
C SER A 40 8.74 12.51 -13.49
N GLU A 41 7.82 12.32 -12.53
CA GLU A 41 6.93 11.15 -12.50
C GLU A 41 7.72 9.84 -12.66
N SER A 42 8.95 9.79 -12.13
CA SER A 42 9.86 8.67 -12.35
C SER A 42 10.77 8.39 -11.15
N CYS A 43 11.13 7.12 -11.00
CA CYS A 43 12.17 6.65 -10.10
C CYS A 43 13.54 6.47 -10.80
N ASN A 44 13.68 6.86 -12.05
CA ASN A 44 14.95 6.85 -12.77
C ASN A 44 15.84 8.02 -12.30
N LEU A 45 17.05 7.71 -11.82
CA LEU A 45 17.92 8.73 -11.20
C LEU A 45 18.32 9.87 -12.16
N SER A 46 18.44 9.59 -13.46
CA SER A 46 18.74 10.61 -14.46
C SER A 46 17.56 11.57 -14.66
N GLN A 47 16.34 11.05 -14.70
CA GLN A 47 15.14 11.86 -14.82
C GLN A 47 14.93 12.71 -13.56
N ILE A 48 15.07 12.11 -12.37
CA ILE A 48 15.03 12.84 -11.08
C ILE A 48 16.09 13.96 -11.09
N GLY A 49 17.33 13.64 -11.47
CA GLY A 49 18.44 14.62 -11.49
C GLY A 49 18.20 15.78 -12.43
N ASN A 50 17.55 15.55 -13.58
CA ASN A 50 17.23 16.60 -14.55
C ASN A 50 16.21 17.63 -14.01
N CYS A 51 15.34 17.23 -13.09
CA CYS A 51 14.35 18.12 -12.47
C CYS A 51 14.91 18.96 -11.30
N LEU A 52 16.14 18.69 -10.82
CA LEU A 52 16.71 19.45 -9.71
C LEU A 52 17.20 20.83 -10.17
N PRO A 53 16.80 21.93 -9.51
CA PRO A 53 17.12 23.30 -9.89
C PRO A 53 18.52 23.71 -9.40
N MET A 54 19.52 22.91 -9.70
CA MET A 54 20.90 23.12 -9.30
C MET A 54 21.73 23.52 -10.54
N ASP A 55 22.49 24.60 -10.42
CA ASP A 55 23.43 25.03 -11.44
C ASP A 55 24.70 24.17 -11.43
N THR A 56 24.53 22.90 -11.73
CA THR A 56 25.59 21.89 -11.79
C THR A 56 25.32 20.93 -12.95
N LYS A 57 26.37 20.25 -13.42
CA LYS A 57 26.25 19.25 -14.48
C LYS A 57 25.22 18.16 -14.08
N ALA A 58 24.47 17.64 -15.05
CA ALA A 58 23.46 16.58 -14.85
C ALA A 58 24.04 15.37 -14.07
N GLU A 59 25.24 14.94 -14.41
CA GLU A 59 25.94 13.85 -13.73
C GLU A 59 26.22 14.13 -12.24
N SER A 60 26.50 15.40 -11.90
CA SER A 60 26.72 15.81 -10.51
C SER A 60 25.44 15.71 -9.70
N ARG A 61 24.28 16.10 -10.29
CA ARG A 61 22.97 15.96 -9.66
C ARG A 61 22.58 14.49 -9.44
N VAL A 62 22.79 13.64 -10.44
CA VAL A 62 22.59 12.18 -10.32
C VAL A 62 23.52 11.58 -9.25
N THR A 63 24.78 12.04 -9.20
CA THR A 63 25.73 11.59 -8.18
C THR A 63 25.31 12.00 -6.77
N LEU A 64 24.73 13.20 -6.59
CA LEU A 64 24.17 13.64 -5.31
C LEU A 64 23.06 12.70 -4.84
N ILE A 65 22.10 12.38 -5.72
CA ILE A 65 21.00 11.46 -5.42
C ILE A 65 21.56 10.08 -5.06
N ARG A 66 22.47 9.55 -5.87
CA ARG A 66 23.10 8.22 -5.65
C ARG A 66 23.85 8.16 -4.32
N ARG A 67 24.56 9.20 -3.94
CA ARG A 67 25.24 9.31 -2.63
C ARG A 67 24.26 9.30 -1.48
N TRP A 68 23.15 10.03 -1.61
CA TRP A 68 22.09 10.01 -0.58
C TRP A 68 21.46 8.63 -0.45
N LEU A 69 21.08 7.98 -1.55
CA LEU A 69 20.53 6.62 -1.57
C LEU A 69 21.51 5.57 -1.00
N SER A 70 22.80 5.82 -1.05
CA SER A 70 23.85 4.92 -0.51
C SER A 70 24.26 5.27 0.93
N ASN A 71 23.68 6.30 1.54
CA ASN A 71 24.10 6.78 2.85
C ASN A 71 23.57 5.89 3.99
N SER A 72 24.42 5.06 4.58
CA SER A 72 24.07 4.14 5.66
C SER A 72 23.59 4.83 6.96
N GLN A 73 23.82 6.14 7.10
CA GLN A 73 23.32 6.93 8.24
C GLN A 73 21.83 7.28 8.12
N VAL A 74 21.24 7.21 6.92
CA VAL A 74 19.81 7.36 6.72
C VAL A 74 19.13 6.07 7.20
N LYS A 75 18.30 6.19 8.22
CA LYS A 75 17.50 5.07 8.75
C LYS A 75 16.06 5.25 8.35
N VAL A 76 15.58 4.44 7.40
CA VAL A 76 14.26 4.58 6.77
C VAL A 76 13.14 4.62 7.81
N TRP A 77 13.05 3.61 8.69
CA TRP A 77 11.96 3.53 9.66
C TRP A 77 11.89 4.72 10.63
N PRO A 78 12.97 5.17 11.28
CA PRO A 78 12.93 6.36 12.14
C PRO A 78 12.46 7.63 11.44
N PHE A 79 12.79 7.81 10.16
CA PHE A 79 12.33 8.94 9.36
C PHE A 79 10.84 8.82 9.04
N TYR A 80 10.44 7.69 8.44
CA TYR A 80 9.09 7.50 7.95
C TYR A 80 8.08 7.39 9.09
N LYS A 81 8.45 6.75 10.19
CA LYS A 81 7.61 6.65 11.39
C LYS A 81 7.11 8.01 11.87
N LYS A 82 7.96 9.05 11.82
CA LYS A 82 7.57 10.40 12.25
C LYS A 82 6.50 11.02 11.37
N VAL A 83 6.56 10.78 10.08
CA VAL A 83 5.51 11.18 9.14
C VAL A 83 4.22 10.40 9.40
N LEU A 84 4.30 9.09 9.57
CA LEU A 84 3.14 8.24 9.88
C LEU A 84 2.47 8.61 11.22
N GLU A 85 3.21 9.09 12.22
CA GLU A 85 2.68 9.59 13.49
C GLU A 85 1.71 10.76 13.24
N HIS A 86 2.03 11.66 12.30
CA HIS A 86 1.14 12.75 11.90
C HIS A 86 -0.07 12.26 11.12
N VAL A 87 0.16 11.37 10.15
CA VAL A 87 -0.94 10.78 9.34
C VAL A 87 -2.01 10.14 10.22
N LEU A 88 -1.60 9.42 11.26
CA LEU A 88 -2.50 8.63 12.10
C LEU A 88 -2.94 9.36 13.38
N SER A 89 -2.55 10.61 13.60
CA SER A 89 -2.82 11.32 14.85
C SER A 89 -4.32 11.44 15.21
N GLY A 90 -5.20 11.44 14.20
CA GLY A 90 -6.66 11.51 14.40
C GLY A 90 -7.40 10.16 14.32
N TRP A 91 -6.70 9.02 14.33
CA TRP A 91 -7.29 7.72 14.00
C TRP A 91 -7.49 6.77 15.19
N SER A 92 -7.43 7.25 16.42
CA SER A 92 -7.41 6.43 17.65
C SER A 92 -8.63 5.52 17.86
N SER A 93 -9.79 5.85 17.29
CA SER A 93 -11.04 5.06 17.41
C SER A 93 -11.33 4.18 16.21
N VAL A 94 -10.45 4.09 15.23
CA VAL A 94 -10.71 3.47 13.93
C VAL A 94 -10.18 2.04 13.88
N GLU A 95 -10.97 1.16 13.28
CA GLU A 95 -10.50 -0.14 12.79
C GLU A 95 -9.96 0.05 11.37
N VAL A 96 -8.78 -0.52 11.11
CA VAL A 96 -8.09 -0.35 9.83
C VAL A 96 -7.79 -1.68 9.16
N TYR A 97 -7.77 -1.67 7.84
CA TYR A 97 -7.28 -2.78 7.03
C TYR A 97 -5.85 -2.50 6.61
N LEU A 98 -4.96 -3.41 6.97
CA LEU A 98 -3.61 -3.47 6.43
C LEU A 98 -3.55 -4.56 5.36
N ILE A 99 -2.91 -4.27 4.26
CA ILE A 99 -2.73 -5.21 3.16
C ILE A 99 -1.27 -5.60 3.11
N LEU A 100 -0.99 -6.91 3.18
CA LEU A 100 0.34 -7.47 2.97
C LEU A 100 0.39 -8.05 1.56
N ASP A 101 1.32 -7.56 0.75
CA ASP A 101 1.52 -8.06 -0.60
C ASP A 101 2.98 -7.87 -1.04
N GLY A 102 3.38 -8.59 -2.08
CA GLY A 102 4.71 -8.55 -2.66
C GLY A 102 4.70 -8.15 -4.12
N VAL A 103 5.66 -7.34 -4.53
CA VAL A 103 5.83 -6.96 -5.93
C VAL A 103 7.26 -7.24 -6.37
N MET A 104 7.39 -7.87 -7.54
CA MET A 104 8.68 -8.08 -8.17
C MET A 104 9.16 -6.81 -8.89
N VAL A 105 10.43 -6.52 -8.75
CA VAL A 105 11.10 -5.38 -9.37
C VAL A 105 12.48 -5.79 -9.89
N PHE A 106 13.00 -5.06 -10.88
CA PHE A 106 14.37 -5.17 -11.38
C PHE A 106 14.70 -6.54 -11.98
N GLY A 107 13.86 -7.05 -12.88
CA GLY A 107 14.09 -8.33 -13.56
C GLY A 107 14.06 -9.51 -12.61
N ASP A 108 13.06 -9.50 -11.70
CA ASP A 108 12.78 -10.57 -10.73
C ASP A 108 13.90 -10.86 -9.73
N ARG A 109 14.87 -9.95 -9.61
CA ARG A 109 15.92 -10.08 -8.63
C ARG A 109 15.47 -9.74 -7.22
N TRP A 110 14.63 -8.70 -7.07
CA TRP A 110 14.18 -8.20 -5.80
C TRP A 110 12.67 -8.28 -5.67
N GLN A 111 12.20 -8.75 -4.54
CA GLN A 111 10.81 -8.72 -4.15
C GLN A 111 10.62 -7.72 -3.01
N ILE A 112 9.76 -6.72 -3.22
CA ILE A 112 9.38 -5.75 -2.20
C ILE A 112 8.10 -6.23 -1.55
N PHE A 113 8.18 -6.70 -0.33
CA PHE A 113 7.01 -6.97 0.51
C PHE A 113 6.62 -5.72 1.24
N ARG A 114 5.36 -5.33 1.10
CA ARG A 114 4.84 -4.09 1.66
C ARG A 114 3.61 -4.35 2.51
N VAL A 115 3.58 -3.75 3.71
CA VAL A 115 2.38 -3.57 4.50
C VAL A 115 1.86 -2.18 4.23
N SER A 116 0.63 -2.08 3.75
CA SER A 116 0.01 -0.82 3.37
C SER A 116 -1.34 -0.64 4.05
N LEU A 117 -1.66 0.59 4.42
CA LEU A 117 -2.95 0.99 4.96
C LEU A 117 -3.95 1.20 3.83
N CYS A 118 -5.09 0.50 3.87
CA CYS A 118 -6.16 0.75 2.91
C CYS A 118 -6.81 2.11 3.17
N HIS A 119 -6.77 2.99 2.18
CA HIS A 119 -7.32 4.34 2.25
C HIS A 119 -7.84 4.79 0.89
N GLY A 120 -9.11 5.14 0.81
CA GLY A 120 -9.67 5.73 -0.40
C GLY A 120 -9.58 4.90 -1.67
N CYS A 121 -9.74 3.58 -1.58
CA CYS A 121 -9.54 2.62 -2.67
C CYS A 121 -8.08 2.55 -3.17
N ARG A 122 -7.14 2.96 -2.35
CA ARG A 122 -5.68 2.83 -2.55
C ARG A 122 -5.04 2.31 -1.28
N ALA A 123 -3.77 1.97 -1.36
CA ALA A 123 -3.00 1.47 -0.24
C ALA A 123 -1.78 2.35 0.01
N ILE A 124 -1.73 2.97 1.20
CA ILE A 124 -0.63 3.83 1.61
C ILE A 124 0.43 2.98 2.28
N PRO A 125 1.68 3.00 1.82
CA PRO A 125 2.77 2.25 2.44
C PRO A 125 2.91 2.58 3.93
N ILE A 126 2.98 1.57 4.79
CA ILE A 126 3.31 1.72 6.22
C ILE A 126 4.72 1.23 6.50
N ALA A 127 5.07 0.06 5.98
CA ALA A 127 6.39 -0.52 6.09
C ALA A 127 6.65 -1.48 4.92
N TRP A 128 7.91 -1.73 4.66
CA TRP A 128 8.34 -2.68 3.62
C TRP A 128 9.59 -3.45 4.02
N THR A 129 9.82 -4.56 3.35
CA THR A 129 11.03 -5.36 3.41
C THR A 129 11.40 -5.77 2.01
N ILE A 130 12.68 -5.69 1.67
CA ILE A 130 13.21 -6.08 0.37
C ILE A 130 13.89 -7.43 0.55
N VAL A 131 13.47 -8.41 -0.24
CA VAL A 131 13.99 -9.78 -0.21
C VAL A 131 14.59 -10.12 -1.58
N GLU A 132 15.74 -10.75 -1.63
CA GLU A 132 16.33 -11.23 -2.87
C GLU A 132 15.65 -12.54 -3.29
N GLY A 133 15.34 -12.65 -4.60
CA GLY A 133 14.67 -13.80 -5.20
C GLY A 133 13.20 -13.57 -5.49
N ASN A 134 12.53 -14.60 -6.04
CA ASN A 134 11.16 -14.54 -6.57
C ASN A 134 10.23 -15.64 -6.02
N GLY A 135 10.57 -16.27 -4.91
CA GLY A 135 9.79 -17.36 -4.32
C GLY A 135 8.73 -16.90 -3.33
N LEU A 136 7.97 -17.88 -2.82
CA LEU A 136 7.08 -17.67 -1.68
C LEU A 136 7.89 -17.25 -0.45
N VAL A 137 7.44 -16.20 0.22
CA VAL A 137 8.11 -15.70 1.40
C VAL A 137 7.64 -16.45 2.65
N LYS A 138 8.59 -16.91 3.45
CA LYS A 138 8.29 -17.49 4.77
C LYS A 138 8.06 -16.39 5.80
N VAL A 139 7.22 -16.66 6.78
CA VAL A 139 6.83 -15.76 7.88
C VAL A 139 8.03 -15.11 8.57
N ASN A 140 9.09 -15.88 8.84
CA ASN A 140 10.27 -15.40 9.55
C ASN A 140 10.99 -14.23 8.85
N LYS A 141 10.88 -14.13 7.52
CA LYS A 141 11.47 -13.03 6.73
C LYS A 141 10.77 -11.69 6.97
N LEU A 142 9.48 -11.72 7.28
CA LEU A 142 8.68 -10.51 7.45
C LEU A 142 8.22 -10.28 8.91
N LYS A 143 8.42 -11.26 9.80
CA LYS A 143 7.96 -11.19 11.21
C LYS A 143 8.43 -9.91 11.91
N SER A 144 9.69 -9.57 11.81
CA SER A 144 10.25 -8.34 12.43
C SER A 144 9.59 -7.05 11.90
N MET A 145 9.26 -7.00 10.59
CA MET A 145 8.52 -5.88 10.01
C MET A 145 7.11 -5.79 10.60
N LEU A 146 6.36 -6.90 10.65
CA LEU A 146 4.99 -6.94 11.15
C LEU A 146 4.91 -6.61 12.66
N GLU A 147 5.85 -7.11 13.47
CA GLU A 147 5.97 -6.75 14.89
C GLU A 147 6.25 -5.26 15.09
N LYS A 148 7.09 -4.67 14.23
CA LYS A 148 7.36 -3.24 14.23
C LYS A 148 6.11 -2.43 13.90
N VAL A 149 5.36 -2.85 12.88
CA VAL A 149 4.08 -2.25 12.49
C VAL A 149 3.07 -2.39 13.63
N GLN A 150 2.96 -3.55 14.26
CA GLN A 150 2.05 -3.77 15.40
C GLN A 150 2.35 -2.82 16.57
N ARG A 151 3.64 -2.73 17.00
CA ARG A 151 4.04 -1.80 18.07
C ARG A 151 3.74 -0.33 17.73
N PHE A 152 3.76 0.02 16.46
CA PHE A 152 3.41 1.33 15.98
C PHE A 152 1.89 1.53 15.95
N MET A 153 1.15 0.67 15.24
CA MET A 153 -0.30 0.83 14.97
C MET A 153 -1.14 0.83 16.25
N LYS A 154 -0.83 0.00 17.25
CA LYS A 154 -1.58 -0.07 18.51
C LYS A 154 -1.71 1.26 19.27
N ARG A 155 -0.91 2.26 18.91
CA ARG A 155 -0.95 3.60 19.53
C ARG A 155 -1.96 4.52 18.84
N TYR A 156 -2.33 4.22 17.61
CA TYR A 156 -3.07 5.13 16.74
C TYR A 156 -4.40 4.58 16.27
N VAL A 157 -4.61 3.27 16.33
CA VAL A 157 -5.83 2.63 15.84
C VAL A 157 -6.40 1.66 16.86
N LYS A 158 -7.72 1.44 16.80
CA LYS A 158 -8.42 0.54 17.72
C LYS A 158 -8.11 -0.93 17.42
N GLN A 159 -8.18 -1.31 16.15
CA GLN A 159 -8.02 -2.70 15.69
C GLN A 159 -7.41 -2.72 14.29
N VAL A 160 -6.61 -3.74 14.04
CA VAL A 160 -6.02 -4.05 12.74
C VAL A 160 -6.60 -5.35 12.21
N SER A 161 -7.00 -5.36 10.93
CA SER A 161 -7.30 -6.57 10.16
C SER A 161 -6.31 -6.69 9.01
N LEU A 162 -5.51 -7.77 8.98
CA LEU A 162 -4.55 -8.03 7.91
C LEU A 162 -5.22 -8.75 6.75
N LEU A 163 -5.07 -8.23 5.55
CA LEU A 163 -5.54 -8.83 4.30
C LEU A 163 -4.34 -9.31 3.49
N ALA A 164 -4.34 -10.56 3.05
CA ALA A 164 -3.25 -11.11 2.25
C ALA A 164 -3.75 -12.11 1.20
N ASP A 165 -3.02 -12.23 0.09
CA ASP A 165 -3.36 -13.15 -0.98
C ASP A 165 -2.94 -14.61 -0.70
N ALA A 166 -3.14 -15.49 -1.69
CA ALA A 166 -2.79 -16.91 -1.57
C ALA A 166 -1.27 -17.16 -1.50
N GLY A 167 -0.42 -16.18 -1.76
CA GLY A 167 1.02 -16.24 -1.51
C GLY A 167 1.37 -16.35 -0.03
N PHE A 168 0.43 -15.97 0.85
CA PHE A 168 0.54 -16.01 2.31
C PHE A 168 -0.39 -17.08 2.94
N ARG A 169 -0.73 -18.14 2.19
CA ARG A 169 -1.68 -19.19 2.62
C ARG A 169 -1.18 -20.12 3.71
N ASP A 170 0.10 -20.07 4.05
CA ASP A 170 0.66 -20.90 5.11
C ASP A 170 0.01 -20.56 6.47
N CYS A 171 -0.29 -21.58 7.27
CA CYS A 171 -0.91 -21.42 8.58
C CYS A 171 -0.10 -20.53 9.54
N ASP A 172 1.19 -20.46 9.37
CA ASP A 172 2.09 -19.61 10.16
C ASP A 172 1.72 -18.11 10.07
N TRP A 173 1.16 -17.66 8.95
CA TRP A 173 0.71 -16.27 8.80
C TRP A 173 -0.51 -15.97 9.66
N ALA A 174 -1.48 -16.87 9.68
CA ALA A 174 -2.65 -16.75 10.54
C ALA A 174 -2.26 -16.82 12.03
N GLN A 175 -1.31 -17.70 12.38
CA GLN A 175 -0.78 -17.79 13.73
C GLN A 175 -0.05 -16.51 14.14
N LEU A 176 0.79 -15.96 13.29
CA LEU A 176 1.45 -14.67 13.54
C LEU A 176 0.44 -13.53 13.74
N CYS A 177 -0.63 -13.47 12.95
CA CYS A 177 -1.68 -12.46 13.14
C CYS A 177 -2.32 -12.56 14.54
N ARG A 178 -2.56 -13.78 15.03
CA ARG A 178 -3.07 -14.00 16.39
C ARG A 178 -2.08 -13.55 17.45
N GLU A 179 -0.80 -13.87 17.30
CA GLU A 179 0.28 -13.41 18.21
C GLU A 179 0.36 -11.88 18.28
N LEU A 180 0.11 -11.20 17.14
CA LEU A 180 0.09 -9.74 17.06
C LEU A 180 -1.23 -9.12 17.56
N GLY A 181 -2.25 -9.91 17.90
CA GLY A 181 -3.58 -9.44 18.29
C GLY A 181 -4.37 -8.84 17.13
N TRP A 182 -4.10 -9.28 15.90
CA TRP A 182 -4.75 -8.80 14.69
C TRP A 182 -5.86 -9.74 14.23
N ASN A 183 -6.89 -9.17 13.63
CA ASN A 183 -7.78 -9.91 12.76
C ASN A 183 -7.09 -10.19 11.42
N TYR A 184 -7.56 -11.19 10.71
CA TYR A 184 -7.03 -11.49 9.38
C TYR A 184 -8.11 -11.98 8.42
N ALA A 185 -7.88 -11.76 7.14
CA ALA A 185 -8.54 -12.41 6.02
C ALA A 185 -7.48 -12.76 4.97
N ILE A 186 -7.12 -14.04 4.89
CA ILE A 186 -6.04 -14.55 4.03
C ILE A 186 -6.64 -15.51 3.03
N ARG A 187 -6.37 -15.30 1.73
CA ARG A 187 -6.82 -16.21 0.67
C ARG A 187 -6.09 -17.55 0.78
N ILE A 188 -6.85 -18.62 0.61
CA ILE A 188 -6.32 -20.00 0.55
C ILE A 188 -6.66 -20.65 -0.79
N ALA A 189 -5.96 -21.74 -1.12
CA ALA A 189 -6.25 -22.52 -2.31
C ALA A 189 -7.58 -23.29 -2.14
N CYS A 190 -8.37 -23.38 -3.19
CA CYS A 190 -9.68 -24.03 -3.15
C CYS A 190 -9.60 -25.54 -2.91
N ASN A 191 -8.48 -26.16 -3.24
CA ASN A 191 -8.21 -27.57 -2.97
C ASN A 191 -7.68 -27.86 -1.54
N THR A 192 -7.71 -26.85 -0.65
CA THR A 192 -7.29 -27.01 0.74
C THR A 192 -8.28 -27.92 1.48
N TYR A 193 -7.74 -28.89 2.25
CA TYR A 193 -8.56 -29.74 3.13
C TYR A 193 -9.03 -28.96 4.35
N ILE A 194 -10.31 -29.11 4.66
CA ILE A 194 -10.92 -28.64 5.90
C ILE A 194 -11.58 -29.81 6.63
N THR A 195 -11.53 -29.81 7.95
CA THR A 195 -12.28 -30.75 8.80
C THR A 195 -13.33 -29.97 9.57
N LEU A 196 -14.57 -30.36 9.41
CA LEU A 196 -15.72 -29.79 10.11
C LEU A 196 -15.75 -30.16 11.59
N PRO A 197 -16.51 -29.49 12.47
CA PRO A 197 -16.63 -29.83 13.88
C PRO A 197 -17.15 -31.25 14.17
N ASP A 198 -17.91 -31.84 13.25
CA ASP A 198 -18.38 -33.22 13.33
C ASP A 198 -17.32 -34.27 12.95
N GLY A 199 -16.13 -33.86 12.57
CA GLY A 199 -15.01 -34.70 12.17
C GLY A 199 -14.97 -35.02 10.66
N THR A 200 -15.98 -34.65 9.89
CA THR A 200 -15.99 -34.85 8.44
C THR A 200 -14.92 -34.00 7.77
N SER A 201 -14.11 -34.59 6.89
CA SER A 201 -12.96 -33.93 6.26
C SER A 201 -12.95 -34.18 4.77
N ASP A 202 -12.86 -33.08 4.01
CA ASP A 202 -12.69 -33.13 2.56
C ASP A 202 -12.05 -31.81 2.05
N ARG A 203 -11.78 -31.79 0.76
CA ARG A 203 -11.31 -30.58 0.06
C ARG A 203 -12.42 -29.53 0.03
N LEU A 204 -12.04 -28.28 0.16
CA LEU A 204 -12.99 -27.16 0.20
C LEU A 204 -13.82 -27.04 -1.08
N ASP A 205 -13.22 -27.33 -2.26
CA ASP A 205 -13.91 -27.31 -3.55
C ASP A 205 -15.00 -28.40 -3.70
N ASN A 206 -14.93 -29.48 -2.92
CA ASN A 206 -15.99 -30.50 -2.88
C ASN A 206 -17.21 -30.06 -2.04
N TRP A 207 -17.02 -29.10 -1.13
CA TRP A 207 -18.07 -28.62 -0.24
C TRP A 207 -18.92 -27.49 -0.83
N VAL A 208 -18.41 -26.79 -1.86
CA VAL A 208 -18.99 -25.53 -2.32
C VAL A 208 -19.35 -25.62 -3.82
N PRO A 209 -20.62 -25.92 -4.14
CA PRO A 209 -21.09 -25.91 -5.53
C PRO A 209 -20.84 -24.59 -6.22
N VAL A 210 -20.69 -24.62 -7.56
CA VAL A 210 -20.47 -23.43 -8.38
C VAL A 210 -21.58 -22.40 -8.12
N ASN A 211 -21.20 -21.13 -8.01
CA ASN A 211 -22.08 -19.99 -7.74
C ASN A 211 -22.77 -20.01 -6.35
N CYS A 212 -22.33 -20.85 -5.41
CA CYS A 212 -22.82 -20.87 -4.04
C CYS A 212 -21.84 -20.17 -3.09
N ASN A 213 -22.38 -19.44 -2.10
CA ASN A 213 -21.60 -18.95 -0.97
C ASN A 213 -21.69 -19.95 0.18
N ARG A 214 -20.59 -20.20 0.87
CA ARG A 214 -20.55 -21.03 2.08
C ARG A 214 -19.70 -20.37 3.16
N TYR A 215 -20.11 -20.59 4.42
CA TYR A 215 -19.47 -20.03 5.60
C TYR A 215 -19.29 -21.14 6.63
N PHE A 216 -18.04 -21.50 6.88
CA PHE A 216 -17.69 -22.59 7.80
C PHE A 216 -17.10 -21.99 9.07
N GLN A 217 -17.63 -22.40 10.23
CA GLN A 217 -17.17 -21.94 11.54
C GLN A 217 -16.36 -23.05 12.23
N ASN A 218 -15.31 -22.65 12.93
CA ASN A 218 -14.52 -23.55 13.79
C ASN A 218 -13.98 -24.81 13.08
N VAL A 219 -13.56 -24.66 11.82
CA VAL A 219 -12.96 -25.77 11.07
C VAL A 219 -11.47 -25.90 11.37
N LEU A 220 -10.93 -27.11 11.19
CA LEU A 220 -9.50 -27.36 11.19
C LEU A 220 -8.99 -27.28 9.76
N LEU A 221 -8.05 -26.38 9.51
CA LEU A 221 -7.42 -26.18 8.22
C LEU A 221 -6.22 -27.11 8.07
N THR A 222 -6.10 -27.76 6.93
CA THR A 222 -5.07 -28.74 6.55
C THR A 222 -5.04 -30.00 7.43
N ARG A 223 -4.48 -31.08 6.86
CA ARG A 223 -4.34 -32.35 7.58
C ARG A 223 -3.19 -32.36 8.59
N GLU A 224 -2.15 -31.58 8.30
CA GLU A 224 -0.91 -31.55 9.08
C GLU A 224 -0.97 -30.53 10.23
N THR A 225 -1.25 -29.28 9.92
CA THR A 225 -1.14 -28.17 10.89
C THR A 225 -2.37 -28.04 11.78
N LYS A 226 -3.55 -28.50 11.32
CA LYS A 226 -4.84 -28.47 12.04
C LYS A 226 -5.14 -27.11 12.68
N LEU A 227 -4.87 -26.01 11.94
CA LEU A 227 -5.17 -24.67 12.41
C LEU A 227 -6.68 -24.48 12.55
N GLN A 228 -7.18 -24.29 13.76
CA GLN A 228 -8.59 -23.95 13.98
C GLN A 228 -8.88 -22.54 13.48
N THR A 229 -9.81 -22.36 12.53
CA THR A 229 -10.14 -21.08 11.92
C THR A 229 -11.56 -21.10 11.36
N ASN A 230 -12.01 -19.98 10.80
CA ASN A 230 -13.27 -19.88 10.05
C ASN A 230 -12.97 -19.68 8.57
N VAL A 231 -13.85 -20.16 7.70
CA VAL A 231 -13.66 -20.06 6.24
C VAL A 231 -14.90 -19.43 5.61
N SER A 232 -14.69 -18.39 4.80
CA SER A 232 -15.73 -17.82 3.96
C SER A 232 -15.40 -18.06 2.49
N VAL A 233 -16.37 -18.58 1.75
CA VAL A 233 -16.21 -18.91 0.33
C VAL A 233 -17.26 -18.23 -0.51
N THR A 234 -16.85 -17.75 -1.67
CA THR A 234 -17.71 -17.20 -2.72
C THR A 234 -17.17 -17.55 -4.10
N TRP A 235 -17.99 -17.31 -5.11
CA TRP A 235 -17.59 -17.38 -6.50
C TRP A 235 -17.54 -15.97 -7.08
N THR A 236 -16.57 -15.71 -7.91
CA THR A 236 -16.37 -14.50 -8.71
C THR A 236 -16.13 -14.89 -10.17
N ILE A 237 -15.96 -13.91 -11.01
CA ILE A 237 -15.59 -14.12 -12.42
C ILE A 237 -14.16 -13.63 -12.57
N ASP A 238 -13.30 -14.46 -13.15
CA ASP A 238 -11.91 -14.11 -13.45
C ASP A 238 -11.81 -13.17 -14.66
N GLU A 239 -10.60 -12.74 -15.00
CA GLU A 239 -10.31 -11.85 -16.13
C GLU A 239 -10.69 -12.46 -17.49
N LYS A 240 -10.86 -13.79 -17.58
CA LYS A 240 -11.27 -14.52 -18.77
C LYS A 240 -12.77 -14.78 -18.82
N GLY A 241 -13.54 -14.25 -17.86
CA GLY A 241 -14.98 -14.45 -17.77
C GLY A 241 -15.37 -15.83 -17.20
N GLN A 242 -14.45 -16.59 -16.58
CA GLN A 242 -14.72 -17.91 -16.02
C GLN A 242 -15.03 -17.82 -14.53
N PRO A 243 -15.91 -18.71 -14.00
CA PRO A 243 -16.15 -18.80 -12.56
C PRO A 243 -14.87 -19.18 -11.80
N GLU A 244 -14.49 -18.33 -10.85
CA GLU A 244 -13.37 -18.55 -9.94
C GLU A 244 -13.86 -18.62 -8.49
N MET A 245 -13.49 -19.68 -7.77
CA MET A 245 -13.75 -19.78 -6.34
C MET A 245 -12.75 -18.92 -5.56
N VAL A 246 -13.26 -18.09 -4.66
CA VAL A 246 -12.47 -17.31 -3.70
C VAL A 246 -12.77 -17.80 -2.30
N ALA A 247 -11.77 -18.35 -1.64
CA ALA A 247 -11.85 -18.84 -0.27
C ALA A 247 -10.87 -18.06 0.62
N ILE A 248 -11.34 -17.59 1.77
CA ILE A 248 -10.53 -16.91 2.77
C ILE A 248 -10.66 -17.55 4.14
N ILE A 249 -9.57 -17.58 4.88
CA ILE A 249 -9.56 -17.89 6.31
C ILE A 249 -9.60 -16.62 7.14
N THR A 250 -10.23 -16.70 8.31
CA THR A 250 -10.36 -15.57 9.23
C THR A 250 -10.51 -16.05 10.68
N ASN A 251 -10.06 -15.25 11.66
CA ASN A 251 -10.34 -15.47 13.08
C ASN A 251 -11.66 -14.84 13.54
N GLN A 252 -12.37 -14.16 12.65
CA GLN A 252 -13.69 -13.59 12.91
C GLN A 252 -14.78 -14.53 12.39
N ILE A 253 -16.05 -14.29 12.74
CA ILE A 253 -17.19 -15.07 12.25
C ILE A 253 -17.20 -15.06 10.72
N ALA A 254 -17.19 -16.24 10.11
CA ALA A 254 -17.26 -16.40 8.66
C ALA A 254 -18.63 -15.93 8.14
N CYS A 255 -18.61 -14.98 7.23
CA CYS A 255 -19.82 -14.41 6.64
C CYS A 255 -19.45 -13.59 5.37
N ARG A 256 -20.49 -13.11 4.66
CA ARG A 256 -20.32 -12.27 3.47
C ARG A 256 -19.54 -10.97 3.74
N ALA A 257 -19.64 -10.42 4.95
CA ALA A 257 -18.92 -9.20 5.31
C ALA A 257 -17.40 -9.40 5.23
N ARG A 258 -16.89 -10.56 5.66
CA ARG A 258 -15.44 -10.90 5.58
C ARG A 258 -14.93 -10.93 4.15
N LEU A 259 -15.73 -11.44 3.22
CA LEU A 259 -15.40 -11.44 1.80
C LEU A 259 -15.34 -10.02 1.22
N ARG A 260 -16.28 -9.15 1.63
CA ARG A 260 -16.27 -7.73 1.23
C ARG A 260 -15.06 -6.98 1.77
N GLU A 261 -14.66 -7.25 3.01
CA GLU A 261 -13.44 -6.67 3.59
C GLU A 261 -12.20 -7.16 2.85
N TYR A 262 -12.12 -8.46 2.57
CA TYR A 262 -11.04 -9.03 1.77
C TYR A 262 -10.94 -8.38 0.38
N ALA A 263 -12.07 -8.04 -0.23
CA ALA A 263 -12.12 -7.37 -1.53
C ALA A 263 -11.37 -6.04 -1.56
N THR A 264 -11.22 -5.36 -0.41
CA THR A 264 -10.45 -4.11 -0.33
C THR A 264 -8.95 -4.33 -0.59
N ARG A 265 -8.45 -5.58 -0.56
CA ARG A 265 -7.08 -5.93 -0.91
C ARG A 265 -6.70 -5.48 -2.33
N MET A 266 -7.65 -5.46 -3.26
CA MET A 266 -7.41 -5.00 -4.62
C MET A 266 -6.84 -3.57 -4.70
N SER A 267 -7.02 -2.77 -3.64
CA SER A 267 -6.46 -1.42 -3.58
C SER A 267 -4.92 -1.40 -3.58
N ILE A 268 -4.25 -2.46 -3.13
CA ILE A 268 -2.77 -2.52 -3.19
C ILE A 268 -2.27 -2.80 -4.59
N GLU A 269 -2.95 -3.63 -5.37
CA GLU A 269 -2.58 -3.91 -6.77
C GLU A 269 -2.64 -2.63 -7.60
N GLN A 270 -3.69 -1.82 -7.38
CA GLN A 270 -3.81 -0.51 -8.00
C GLN A 270 -2.71 0.46 -7.53
N SER A 271 -2.31 0.41 -6.24
CA SER A 271 -1.22 1.24 -5.72
C SER A 271 0.15 0.80 -6.25
N PHE A 272 0.37 -0.51 -6.45
CA PHE A 272 1.57 -0.97 -7.16
C PHE A 272 1.56 -0.56 -8.64
N GLY A 273 0.38 -0.46 -9.26
CA GLY A 273 0.21 0.14 -10.58
C GLY A 273 0.63 1.62 -10.60
N ASP A 274 0.19 2.40 -9.61
CA ASP A 274 0.57 3.81 -9.44
C ASP A 274 2.09 3.98 -9.20
N ASP A 275 2.73 3.07 -8.43
CA ASP A 275 4.18 3.08 -8.23
C ASP A 275 4.98 2.71 -9.50
N LYS A 276 4.40 1.88 -10.38
CA LYS A 276 5.00 1.43 -11.64
C LYS A 276 4.65 2.40 -12.78
N SER A 277 3.93 1.94 -13.75
CA SER A 277 3.62 2.66 -14.99
C SER A 277 2.54 3.74 -14.85
N GLY A 278 1.72 3.68 -13.80
CA GLY A 278 0.61 4.60 -13.56
C GLY A 278 1.02 5.93 -12.91
N GLY A 279 2.27 6.08 -12.43
CA GLY A 279 2.69 7.28 -11.72
C GLY A 279 4.19 7.49 -11.68
N PHE A 280 4.94 6.71 -10.87
CA PHE A 280 6.35 7.01 -10.57
C PHE A 280 7.37 6.10 -11.22
N ASP A 281 6.94 5.19 -12.06
CA ASP A 281 7.81 4.35 -12.90
C ASP A 281 8.94 3.63 -12.14
N LEU A 282 8.61 3.03 -11.01
CA LEU A 282 9.55 2.33 -10.14
C LEU A 282 10.31 1.21 -10.87
N ALA A 283 9.68 0.58 -11.87
CA ALA A 283 10.29 -0.52 -12.61
C ALA A 283 11.57 -0.11 -13.37
N HIS A 284 11.69 1.15 -13.81
CA HIS A 284 12.81 1.64 -14.59
C HIS A 284 13.94 2.27 -13.75
N THR A 285 13.92 2.13 -12.41
CA THR A 285 14.94 2.75 -11.55
C THR A 285 16.35 2.18 -11.73
N ARG A 286 16.52 0.97 -12.25
CA ARG A 286 17.81 0.26 -12.44
C ARG A 286 18.69 0.13 -11.17
N LEU A 287 18.12 0.31 -9.99
CA LEU A 287 18.86 0.13 -8.73
C LEU A 287 19.03 -1.35 -8.42
N GLN A 288 20.28 -1.76 -8.15
CA GLN A 288 20.65 -3.17 -7.92
C GLN A 288 20.90 -3.51 -6.44
N HIS A 289 20.90 -2.53 -5.55
CA HIS A 289 21.21 -2.72 -4.14
C HIS A 289 19.97 -2.47 -3.27
N ALA A 290 19.63 -3.42 -2.41
CA ALA A 290 18.48 -3.35 -1.52
C ALA A 290 18.44 -2.05 -0.70
N GLN A 291 19.57 -1.60 -0.14
CA GLN A 291 19.64 -0.35 0.62
C GLN A 291 19.25 0.88 -0.21
N ARG A 292 19.66 0.95 -1.47
CA ARG A 292 19.30 2.09 -2.34
C ARG A 292 17.83 2.07 -2.70
N ILE A 293 17.28 0.87 -2.90
CA ILE A 293 15.84 0.67 -3.13
C ILE A 293 15.06 1.09 -1.88
N ASP A 294 15.49 0.69 -0.69
CA ASP A 294 14.89 1.04 0.60
C ASP A 294 14.81 2.57 0.80
N HIS A 295 15.90 3.28 0.51
CA HIS A 295 15.93 4.74 0.58
C HIS A 295 15.08 5.41 -0.52
N LEU A 296 15.04 4.86 -1.73
CA LEU A 296 14.17 5.37 -2.79
C LEU A 296 12.70 5.22 -2.40
N LEU A 297 12.31 4.06 -1.84
CA LEU A 297 10.96 3.82 -1.34
C LEU A 297 10.55 4.80 -0.23
N LEU A 298 11.48 5.26 0.60
CA LEU A 298 11.22 6.32 1.56
C LEU A 298 10.80 7.63 0.87
N GLY A 299 11.49 8.03 -0.19
CA GLY A 299 11.11 9.20 -0.99
C GLY A 299 9.78 9.00 -1.71
N LEU A 300 9.62 7.84 -2.34
CA LEU A 300 8.40 7.46 -3.06
C LEU A 300 7.17 7.46 -2.15
N SER A 301 7.29 6.93 -0.92
CA SER A 301 6.17 6.88 0.03
C SER A 301 5.68 8.27 0.43
N ILE A 302 6.58 9.25 0.56
CA ILE A 302 6.17 10.64 0.83
C ILE A 302 5.53 11.28 -0.41
N ALA A 303 6.07 11.04 -1.60
CA ALA A 303 5.47 11.51 -2.84
C ALA A 303 4.05 10.96 -3.01
N THR A 304 3.85 9.67 -2.79
CA THR A 304 2.54 9.00 -2.81
C THR A 304 1.60 9.61 -1.78
N LEU A 305 2.06 9.82 -0.54
CA LEU A 305 1.27 10.40 0.52
C LEU A 305 0.79 11.82 0.17
N TRP A 306 1.68 12.65 -0.37
CA TRP A 306 1.30 14.01 -0.78
C TRP A 306 0.30 14.00 -1.95
N CYS A 307 0.46 13.11 -2.92
CA CYS A 307 -0.54 12.96 -3.98
C CYS A 307 -1.93 12.59 -3.42
N HIS A 308 -2.00 11.71 -2.41
CA HIS A 308 -3.26 11.39 -1.74
C HIS A 308 -3.86 12.60 -1.02
N GLU A 309 -3.05 13.35 -0.29
CA GLU A 309 -3.44 14.57 0.41
C GLU A 309 -3.97 15.64 -0.54
N LEU A 310 -3.30 15.84 -1.68
CA LEU A 310 -3.75 16.73 -2.74
C LEU A 310 -5.08 16.25 -3.36
N GLY A 311 -5.24 14.96 -3.56
CA GLY A 311 -6.50 14.39 -4.04
C GLY A 311 -7.67 14.64 -3.08
N GLU A 312 -7.46 14.49 -1.77
CA GLU A 312 -8.44 14.86 -0.75
C GLU A 312 -8.74 16.36 -0.76
N PHE A 313 -7.70 17.17 -0.88
CA PHE A 313 -7.85 18.63 -0.98
C PHE A 313 -8.77 19.00 -2.14
N ILE A 314 -8.55 18.47 -3.34
CA ILE A 314 -9.39 18.73 -4.52
C ILE A 314 -10.84 18.37 -4.25
N LEU A 315 -11.11 17.19 -3.65
CA LEU A 315 -12.47 16.77 -3.34
C LEU A 315 -13.16 17.68 -2.32
N LYS A 316 -12.38 18.24 -1.38
CA LYS A 316 -12.90 19.23 -0.40
C LYS A 316 -13.21 20.58 -1.03
N GLN A 317 -12.50 20.97 -2.12
CA GLN A 317 -12.80 22.19 -2.88
C GLN A 317 -14.09 22.09 -3.71
N GLY A 318 -14.62 20.90 -3.87
CA GLY A 318 -15.88 20.66 -4.56
C GLY A 318 -15.73 20.25 -6.03
N GLU A 319 -16.89 20.13 -6.69
CA GLU A 319 -16.99 19.59 -8.03
C GLU A 319 -16.26 20.44 -9.09
N SER A 320 -16.35 21.75 -8.97
CA SER A 320 -15.67 22.66 -9.91
C SER A 320 -14.16 22.45 -9.96
N ALA A 321 -13.52 22.27 -8.80
CA ALA A 321 -12.08 21.97 -8.73
C ALA A 321 -11.77 20.58 -9.28
N ARG A 322 -12.59 19.57 -8.98
CA ARG A 322 -12.46 18.21 -9.50
C ARG A 322 -12.55 18.21 -11.03
N CYS A 323 -13.55 18.86 -11.60
CA CYS A 323 -13.78 18.87 -13.06
C CYS A 323 -12.64 19.48 -13.87
N LEU A 324 -11.78 20.30 -13.26
CA LEU A 324 -10.55 20.80 -13.91
C LEU A 324 -9.57 19.66 -14.24
N ILE A 325 -9.63 18.55 -13.52
CA ILE A 325 -8.70 17.42 -13.61
C ILE A 325 -9.40 16.15 -14.11
N ASP A 326 -10.62 15.92 -13.65
CA ASP A 326 -11.47 14.77 -13.99
C ASP A 326 -12.83 15.31 -14.45
N PRO A 327 -12.99 15.60 -15.76
CA PRO A 327 -14.18 16.24 -16.32
C PRO A 327 -15.39 15.32 -16.37
N SER A 328 -15.25 14.05 -16.07
CA SER A 328 -16.35 13.07 -16.09
C SER A 328 -17.41 13.44 -15.06
N HIS A 329 -18.70 13.17 -15.38
CA HIS A 329 -19.82 13.41 -14.46
C HIS A 329 -19.60 12.69 -13.11
N GLU A 330 -19.23 11.43 -13.15
CA GLU A 330 -18.78 10.68 -11.97
C GLU A 330 -17.26 10.67 -11.89
N ARG A 331 -16.73 10.62 -10.66
CA ARG A 331 -15.30 10.56 -10.44
C ARG A 331 -14.70 9.26 -11.01
N THR A 332 -13.79 9.39 -11.96
CA THR A 332 -13.08 8.27 -12.59
C THR A 332 -11.67 8.08 -12.04
N LEU A 333 -11.06 9.14 -11.50
CA LEU A 333 -9.69 9.13 -11.00
C LEU A 333 -9.63 8.76 -9.50
N SER A 334 -8.59 8.04 -9.12
CA SER A 334 -8.27 7.80 -7.71
C SER A 334 -7.81 9.09 -7.01
N LEU A 335 -7.73 9.08 -5.67
CA LEU A 335 -7.15 10.20 -4.91
C LEU A 335 -5.71 10.48 -5.35
N PHE A 336 -4.91 9.43 -5.52
CA PHE A 336 -3.55 9.54 -6.01
C PHE A 336 -3.48 10.23 -7.37
N GLN A 337 -4.27 9.75 -8.35
CA GLN A 337 -4.29 10.31 -9.71
C GLN A 337 -4.81 11.75 -9.74
N LEU A 338 -5.83 12.07 -8.96
CA LEU A 338 -6.31 13.45 -8.83
C LEU A 338 -5.18 14.37 -8.34
N GLY A 339 -4.50 13.98 -7.26
CA GLY A 339 -3.41 14.78 -6.70
C GLY A 339 -2.21 14.89 -7.62
N LEU A 340 -1.80 13.80 -8.26
CA LEU A 340 -0.68 13.82 -9.21
C LEU A 340 -0.96 14.73 -10.41
N ARG A 341 -2.15 14.64 -10.99
CA ARG A 341 -2.55 15.51 -12.13
C ARG A 341 -2.74 16.96 -11.72
N TRP A 342 -3.22 17.22 -10.51
CA TRP A 342 -3.28 18.58 -9.96
C TRP A 342 -1.89 19.16 -9.83
N LEU A 343 -0.96 18.41 -9.24
CA LEU A 343 0.43 18.82 -9.12
C LEU A 343 1.07 19.10 -10.48
N LYS A 344 0.87 18.22 -11.45
CA LYS A 344 1.35 18.40 -12.82
C LYS A 344 0.81 19.70 -13.45
N ARG A 345 -0.48 19.95 -13.28
CA ARG A 345 -1.11 21.18 -13.79
C ARG A 345 -0.54 22.41 -13.10
N PHE A 346 -0.34 22.38 -11.78
CA PHE A 346 0.34 23.45 -11.05
C PHE A 346 1.74 23.73 -11.62
N LEU A 347 2.52 22.67 -11.82
CA LEU A 347 3.89 22.79 -12.34
C LEU A 347 3.97 23.35 -13.78
N THR A 348 2.97 23.08 -14.61
CA THR A 348 2.95 23.48 -16.02
C THR A 348 2.31 24.82 -16.25
N THR A 349 1.28 25.18 -15.52
CA THR A 349 0.49 26.39 -15.76
C THR A 349 0.70 27.48 -14.71
N GLY A 350 1.11 27.11 -13.50
CA GLY A 350 1.23 28.02 -12.36
C GLY A 350 -0.09 28.64 -11.88
N LEU A 351 -1.23 28.21 -12.47
CA LEU A 351 -2.54 28.88 -12.28
C LEU A 351 -3.34 28.38 -11.08
N HIS A 352 -2.91 27.28 -10.44
CA HIS A 352 -3.66 26.69 -9.34
C HIS A 352 -2.88 26.79 -8.04
N PHE A 353 -3.65 26.96 -6.94
CA PHE A 353 -3.09 26.91 -5.60
C PHE A 353 -2.58 25.48 -5.28
N LEU A 354 -1.37 25.40 -4.75
CA LEU A 354 -0.80 24.19 -4.22
C LEU A 354 -0.73 24.29 -2.69
N PRO A 355 -1.45 23.48 -1.92
CA PRO A 355 -1.33 23.46 -0.47
C PRO A 355 0.03 22.90 -0.03
N ASP A 356 0.46 23.30 1.17
CA ASP A 356 1.64 22.73 1.80
C ASP A 356 1.40 21.29 2.20
N PHE A 357 2.45 20.48 2.17
CA PHE A 357 2.40 19.11 2.67
C PHE A 357 2.17 19.13 4.19
N GLN A 358 1.14 18.45 4.67
CA GLN A 358 0.77 18.39 6.07
C GLN A 358 0.95 17.01 6.70
N ALA A 359 1.16 15.98 5.89
CA ALA A 359 1.11 14.56 6.30
C ALA A 359 -0.18 14.23 7.05
N CYS A 360 -1.30 14.72 6.55
CA CYS A 360 -2.61 14.57 7.17
C CYS A 360 -3.58 13.97 6.17
N LEU A 361 -4.08 12.78 6.47
CA LEU A 361 -5.15 12.15 5.71
C LEU A 361 -6.42 12.11 6.54
N SER A 362 -7.52 12.47 5.93
CA SER A 362 -8.82 12.33 6.57
C SER A 362 -9.17 10.85 6.70
N ASN A 363 -9.80 10.50 7.83
CA ASN A 363 -10.34 9.16 8.03
C ASN A 363 -11.63 8.97 7.19
N LEU A 364 -11.51 9.16 5.89
CA LEU A 364 -12.61 8.95 4.96
C LEU A 364 -12.83 7.44 4.78
N ARG A 365 -13.93 6.94 5.32
CA ARG A 365 -14.50 5.66 4.89
C ARG A 365 -15.08 5.85 3.49
N LEU A 366 -14.23 5.83 2.47
CA LEU A 366 -14.72 5.74 1.11
C LEU A 366 -15.38 4.36 0.94
N LYS A 367 -16.54 4.33 0.30
CA LYS A 367 -17.29 3.09 0.05
C LYS A 367 -16.34 2.06 -0.55
N PRO A 368 -16.28 0.82 -0.03
CA PRO A 368 -15.47 -0.22 -0.62
C PRO A 368 -15.84 -0.41 -2.08
N VAL A 369 -14.85 -0.69 -2.92
CA VAL A 369 -15.09 -1.08 -4.32
C VAL A 369 -16.04 -2.27 -4.30
N VAL A 370 -17.18 -2.12 -4.95
CA VAL A 370 -18.15 -3.21 -5.08
C VAL A 370 -17.57 -4.21 -6.07
N ILE A 371 -17.00 -5.32 -5.57
CA ILE A 371 -16.79 -6.49 -6.44
C ILE A 371 -18.21 -7.01 -6.75
N PRO A 372 -18.57 -7.21 -8.03
CA PRO A 372 -19.81 -7.87 -8.37
C PRO A 372 -19.75 -9.32 -7.89
N ILE A 373 -20.23 -9.55 -6.67
CA ILE A 373 -20.48 -10.87 -6.13
C ILE A 373 -21.77 -11.32 -6.79
N SER A 374 -21.76 -12.46 -7.49
CA SER A 374 -22.95 -12.98 -8.18
C SER A 374 -24.16 -12.95 -7.22
N GLN A 375 -25.17 -12.16 -7.57
CA GLN A 375 -26.42 -12.10 -6.82
C GLN A 375 -27.32 -13.23 -7.34
N LYS A 376 -27.25 -14.41 -6.74
CA LYS A 376 -28.44 -15.26 -6.68
C LYS A 376 -28.76 -15.50 -5.21
N PRO A 377 -30.00 -15.20 -4.76
CA PRO A 377 -30.42 -15.54 -3.42
C PRO A 377 -30.47 -17.06 -3.30
N ASN A 378 -30.07 -17.57 -2.14
CA ASN A 378 -30.28 -18.95 -1.76
C ASN A 378 -31.78 -19.24 -1.79
N VAL A 379 -32.19 -20.26 -2.54
CA VAL A 379 -33.41 -21.01 -2.30
C VAL A 379 -33.11 -22.05 -1.23
#